data_d1e36d6e96b5269f58b875ee247afc3a
#
_entry.id   d1e36d6e96b5269f58b875ee247afc3a
#
_cell.length_a   1.000
_cell.length_b   1.000
_cell.length_c   1.000
_cell.angle_alpha   90.00
_cell.angle_beta   90.00
_cell.angle_gamma   90.00
#
_symmetry.space_group_name_H-M   'P 1'
#
loop_
_entity.id
_entity.type
_entity.pdbx_description
1 polymer ?
#
loop_
_entity_poly.entity_id
_entity_poly.type
_entity_poly.pdbx_seq_one_letter_code
_entity_poly.pdbx_strand_id
1 'polypeptide(L)'
;MGMNNIRSIIRMIILESVGVQGFKMIFLAGLPGGGKSTLLKQLGIQNQFTTCNIDNFFEPKLMDELGTKNLHDFSERFFDLRAIRDGRSLTPEELEEYEGVKALRGKERTLFRAAINDFKAQVNEICAIGSNFIVDGTAANYDQITSDAERFRTAGYDCAMIFVDIDVETSKERNLQRGREGGRAIYTGIIDDQATRLPGHLEPYREFFGDDRFFLVPNKGTFDEYKENIEQIRPGINAFMGA
;
A
#
# COMPACT_ATOMS: atom_id res chain seq x y z
N MET A 1 -23.58 -16.41 15.51
CA MET A 1 -22.67 -16.78 14.39
C MET A 1 -23.29 -16.30 13.10
N GLY A 2 -22.71 -15.26 12.45
CA GLY A 2 -23.34 -14.64 11.27
C GLY A 2 -23.24 -15.55 10.03
N MET A 3 -24.18 -15.43 9.09
CA MET A 3 -24.24 -16.19 7.82
C MET A 3 -22.93 -16.16 7.03
N ASN A 4 -22.12 -15.10 7.14
CA ASN A 4 -20.82 -14.99 6.48
C ASN A 4 -19.79 -16.00 7.04
N ASN A 5 -19.86 -16.31 8.34
CA ASN A 5 -18.95 -17.27 8.96
C ASN A 5 -19.25 -18.72 8.51
N ILE A 6 -20.54 -19.06 8.35
CA ILE A 6 -20.96 -20.38 7.87
C ILE A 6 -20.55 -20.59 6.41
N ARG A 7 -20.70 -19.59 5.54
CA ARG A 7 -20.27 -19.65 4.14
C ARG A 7 -18.75 -19.83 4.01
N SER A 8 -17.95 -19.14 4.83
CA SER A 8 -16.49 -19.32 4.86
C SER A 8 -16.09 -20.72 5.30
N ILE A 9 -16.76 -21.27 6.34
CA ILE A 9 -16.49 -22.63 6.82
C ILE A 9 -16.87 -23.69 5.78
N ILE A 10 -18.05 -23.59 5.18
CA ILE A 10 -18.49 -24.50 4.11
C ILE A 10 -17.52 -24.44 2.93
N ARG A 11 -17.05 -23.25 2.57
CA ARG A 11 -16.09 -23.06 1.49
C ARG A 11 -14.73 -23.69 1.81
N MET A 12 -14.20 -23.52 3.04
CA MET A 12 -12.97 -24.19 3.49
C MET A 12 -13.12 -25.72 3.41
N ILE A 13 -14.22 -26.26 3.90
CA ILE A 13 -14.49 -27.73 3.86
C ILE A 13 -14.54 -28.23 2.40
N ILE A 14 -15.18 -27.50 1.49
CA ILE A 14 -15.25 -27.86 0.07
C ILE A 14 -13.85 -27.79 -0.56
N LEU A 15 -13.07 -26.75 -0.30
CA LEU A 15 -11.71 -26.59 -0.82
C LEU A 15 -10.78 -27.71 -0.32
N GLU A 16 -10.83 -28.04 0.97
CA GLU A 16 -10.07 -29.17 1.54
C GLU A 16 -10.51 -30.54 0.95
N SER A 17 -11.82 -30.73 0.75
CA SER A 17 -12.35 -32.01 0.23
C SER A 17 -12.06 -32.26 -1.25
N VAL A 18 -11.78 -31.22 -2.05
CA VAL A 18 -11.50 -31.32 -3.51
C VAL A 18 -10.00 -31.16 -3.81
N GLY A 19 -9.13 -30.99 -2.81
CA GLY A 19 -7.69 -30.79 -3.02
C GLY A 19 -7.36 -29.49 -3.76
N VAL A 20 -8.29 -28.53 -3.81
CA VAL A 20 -8.06 -27.22 -4.41
C VAL A 20 -7.23 -26.38 -3.46
N GLN A 21 -6.08 -25.93 -3.89
CA GLN A 21 -5.29 -24.94 -3.14
C GLN A 21 -6.16 -23.72 -2.85
N GLY A 22 -6.12 -23.25 -1.58
CA GLY A 22 -6.85 -22.07 -1.16
C GLY A 22 -6.47 -20.83 -2.00
N PHE A 23 -7.35 -19.84 -2.04
CA PHE A 23 -7.05 -18.57 -2.72
C PHE A 23 -5.83 -17.91 -2.13
N LYS A 24 -5.08 -17.21 -2.97
CA LYS A 24 -3.83 -16.52 -2.58
C LYS A 24 -4.07 -15.02 -2.41
N MET A 25 -3.49 -14.47 -1.36
CA MET A 25 -3.48 -13.04 -1.11
C MET A 25 -2.06 -12.57 -0.79
N ILE A 26 -1.63 -11.47 -1.42
CA ILE A 26 -0.31 -10.89 -1.19
C ILE A 26 -0.46 -9.47 -0.67
N PHE A 27 0.18 -9.16 0.45
CA PHE A 27 0.46 -7.78 0.84
C PHE A 27 1.73 -7.33 0.13
N LEU A 28 1.60 -6.36 -0.78
CA LEU A 28 2.73 -5.75 -1.47
C LEU A 28 3.10 -4.46 -0.74
N ALA A 29 4.22 -4.48 -0.04
CA ALA A 29 4.63 -3.48 0.93
C ALA A 29 5.90 -2.72 0.52
N GLY A 30 6.11 -1.55 1.11
CA GLY A 30 7.29 -0.71 0.91
C GLY A 30 6.94 0.74 0.58
N LEU A 31 7.92 1.62 0.72
CA LEU A 31 7.76 3.06 0.52
C LEU A 31 7.25 3.43 -0.89
N PRO A 32 6.64 4.60 -1.06
CA PRO A 32 6.30 5.16 -2.38
C PRO A 32 7.54 5.22 -3.29
N GLY A 33 7.37 4.95 -4.59
CA GLY A 33 8.52 4.90 -5.51
C GLY A 33 9.45 3.69 -5.32
N GLY A 34 9.13 2.76 -4.42
CA GLY A 34 9.94 1.57 -4.10
C GLY A 34 10.10 0.55 -5.23
N GLY A 35 9.39 0.70 -6.37
CA GLY A 35 9.52 -0.24 -7.49
C GLY A 35 8.54 -1.42 -7.44
N LYS A 36 7.52 -1.37 -6.59
CA LYS A 36 6.50 -2.43 -6.42
C LYS A 36 5.85 -2.88 -7.74
N SER A 37 5.45 -1.94 -8.59
CA SER A 37 4.86 -2.26 -9.90
C SER A 37 5.86 -2.95 -10.86
N THR A 38 7.14 -2.57 -10.79
CA THR A 38 8.22 -3.21 -11.54
C THR A 38 8.41 -4.65 -11.08
N LEU A 39 8.39 -4.88 -9.77
CA LEU A 39 8.49 -6.22 -9.18
C LEU A 39 7.37 -7.14 -9.70
N LEU A 40 6.11 -6.70 -9.66
CA LEU A 40 4.98 -7.50 -10.15
C LEU A 40 5.13 -7.86 -11.64
N LYS A 41 5.62 -6.92 -12.47
CA LYS A 41 5.89 -7.17 -13.89
C LYS A 41 6.99 -8.21 -14.07
N GLN A 42 8.10 -8.08 -13.35
CA GLN A 42 9.23 -9.01 -13.44
C GLN A 42 8.84 -10.42 -12.97
N LEU A 43 8.06 -10.54 -11.90
CA LEU A 43 7.55 -11.83 -11.43
C LEU A 43 6.53 -12.45 -12.40
N GLY A 44 5.85 -11.66 -13.22
CA GLY A 44 4.82 -12.13 -14.16
C GLY A 44 3.51 -12.54 -13.50
N ILE A 45 3.30 -12.20 -12.22
CA ILE A 45 2.11 -12.60 -11.44
C ILE A 45 0.93 -11.64 -11.57
N GLN A 46 1.12 -10.47 -12.15
CA GLN A 46 0.10 -9.41 -12.26
C GLN A 46 -1.19 -9.88 -12.96
N ASN A 47 -1.13 -10.86 -13.87
CA ASN A 47 -2.30 -11.39 -14.56
C ASN A 47 -3.03 -12.50 -13.79
N GLN A 48 -2.45 -12.97 -12.68
CA GLN A 48 -3.01 -14.03 -11.83
C GLN A 48 -3.70 -13.48 -10.59
N PHE A 49 -3.55 -12.16 -10.35
CA PHE A 49 -4.08 -11.46 -9.19
C PHE A 49 -4.81 -10.19 -9.60
N THR A 50 -5.90 -9.88 -8.91
CA THR A 50 -6.49 -8.54 -8.95
C THR A 50 -5.71 -7.63 -8.00
N THR A 51 -5.07 -6.58 -8.50
CA THR A 51 -4.39 -5.61 -7.65
C THR A 51 -5.37 -4.61 -7.07
N CYS A 52 -5.49 -4.60 -5.75
CA CYS A 52 -6.28 -3.65 -4.97
C CYS A 52 -5.33 -2.57 -4.44
N ASN A 53 -5.50 -1.35 -4.94
CA ASN A 53 -4.74 -0.18 -4.50
C ASN A 53 -5.73 0.97 -4.24
N ILE A 54 -5.64 1.59 -3.07
CA ILE A 54 -6.51 2.73 -2.71
C ILE A 54 -6.36 3.90 -3.69
N ASP A 55 -5.19 4.04 -4.31
CA ASP A 55 -4.91 5.11 -5.27
C ASP A 55 -5.81 5.02 -6.52
N ASN A 56 -6.28 3.82 -6.89
CA ASN A 56 -7.22 3.62 -7.99
C ASN A 56 -8.56 4.34 -7.75
N PHE A 57 -8.94 4.54 -6.49
CA PHE A 57 -10.16 5.25 -6.08
C PHE A 57 -9.87 6.70 -5.67
N PHE A 58 -8.67 6.95 -5.16
CA PHE A 58 -8.33 8.26 -4.62
C PHE A 58 -7.91 9.24 -5.71
N GLU A 59 -7.06 8.83 -6.65
CA GLU A 59 -6.55 9.71 -7.70
C GLU A 59 -7.65 10.31 -8.61
N PRO A 60 -8.67 9.55 -9.07
CA PRO A 60 -9.78 10.14 -9.82
C PRO A 60 -10.51 11.21 -9.01
N LYS A 61 -10.81 10.94 -7.72
CA LYS A 61 -11.47 11.89 -6.83
C LYS A 61 -10.65 13.17 -6.61
N LEU A 62 -9.32 13.06 -6.54
CA LEU A 62 -8.43 14.23 -6.46
C LEU A 62 -8.50 15.08 -7.72
N MET A 63 -8.46 14.45 -8.89
CA MET A 63 -8.54 15.15 -10.16
C MET A 63 -9.89 15.86 -10.33
N ASP A 64 -10.99 15.20 -9.98
CA ASP A 64 -12.35 15.76 -10.11
C ASP A 64 -12.57 16.95 -9.16
N GLU A 65 -12.06 16.88 -7.92
CA GLU A 65 -12.37 17.86 -6.87
C GLU A 65 -11.28 18.92 -6.66
N LEU A 66 -10.02 18.60 -6.94
CA LEU A 66 -8.87 19.48 -6.71
C LEU A 66 -8.11 19.83 -8.00
N GLY A 67 -8.39 19.16 -9.12
CA GLY A 67 -7.68 19.34 -10.38
C GLY A 67 -6.21 18.88 -10.37
N THR A 68 -5.78 18.17 -9.33
CA THR A 68 -4.41 17.74 -9.18
C THR A 68 -4.29 16.43 -8.41
N LYS A 69 -3.28 15.63 -8.75
CA LYS A 69 -2.83 14.47 -7.97
C LYS A 69 -1.57 14.77 -7.15
N ASN A 70 -0.91 15.89 -7.41
CA ASN A 70 0.26 16.33 -6.65
C ASN A 70 -0.19 16.95 -5.33
N LEU A 71 -0.05 16.17 -4.25
CA LEU A 71 -0.42 16.60 -2.89
C LEU A 71 0.76 17.18 -2.12
N HIS A 72 1.98 17.11 -2.71
CA HIS A 72 3.20 17.53 -2.02
C HIS A 72 3.19 19.04 -1.75
N ASP A 73 3.02 19.85 -2.80
CA ASP A 73 3.24 21.28 -2.74
C ASP A 73 2.36 22.01 -1.71
N PHE A 74 1.02 21.75 -1.75
CA PHE A 74 0.14 22.41 -0.78
C PHE A 74 0.27 21.80 0.62
N SER A 75 0.70 20.54 0.74
CA SER A 75 0.98 19.94 2.06
C SER A 75 2.25 20.52 2.67
N GLU A 76 3.32 20.66 1.90
CA GLU A 76 4.56 21.31 2.33
C GLU A 76 4.26 22.72 2.80
N ARG A 77 3.56 23.52 1.97
CA ARG A 77 3.19 24.89 2.33
C ARG A 77 2.33 24.98 3.59
N PHE A 78 1.40 24.04 3.78
CA PHE A 78 0.62 23.96 5.02
C PHE A 78 1.50 23.75 6.25
N PHE A 79 2.46 22.83 6.19
CA PHE A 79 3.34 22.54 7.33
C PHE A 79 4.31 23.67 7.60
N ASP A 80 4.83 24.36 6.57
CA ASP A 80 5.67 25.55 6.70
C ASP A 80 4.94 26.68 7.41
N LEU A 81 3.74 27.04 6.94
CA LEU A 81 2.93 28.08 7.56
C LEU A 81 2.51 27.71 8.99
N ARG A 82 2.27 26.44 9.25
CA ARG A 82 1.99 25.94 10.60
C ARG A 82 3.21 26.10 11.52
N ALA A 83 4.40 25.77 11.05
CA ALA A 83 5.64 25.97 11.83
C ALA A 83 5.90 27.45 12.13
N ILE A 84 5.67 28.33 11.14
CA ILE A 84 5.74 29.79 11.34
C ILE A 84 4.75 30.23 12.42
N ARG A 85 3.49 29.79 12.34
CA ARG A 85 2.42 30.12 13.29
C ARG A 85 2.75 29.66 14.71
N ASP A 86 3.40 28.50 14.85
CA ASP A 86 3.79 27.95 16.16
C ASP A 86 4.96 28.77 16.79
N GLY A 87 5.74 29.52 15.98
CA GLY A 87 6.84 30.38 16.43
C GLY A 87 6.48 31.87 16.52
N ARG A 88 5.51 32.35 15.73
CA ARG A 88 5.01 33.75 15.72
C ARG A 88 3.63 33.85 15.11
N SER A 89 2.97 35.00 15.29
CA SER A 89 1.72 35.27 14.56
C SER A 89 1.96 35.36 13.04
N LEU A 90 1.05 34.82 12.25
CA LEU A 90 1.05 34.96 10.78
C LEU A 90 0.68 36.41 10.40
N THR A 91 1.24 36.89 9.28
CA THR A 91 0.73 38.10 8.64
C THR A 91 -0.67 37.88 8.05
N PRO A 92 -1.42 38.94 7.70
CA PRO A 92 -2.73 38.75 7.05
C PRO A 92 -2.68 37.89 5.79
N GLU A 93 -1.66 38.06 4.94
CA GLU A 93 -1.43 37.32 3.71
C GLU A 93 -1.07 35.84 4.01
N GLU A 94 -0.17 35.60 4.99
CA GLU A 94 0.18 34.25 5.44
C GLU A 94 -1.03 33.53 6.07
N LEU A 95 -1.91 34.28 6.77
CA LEU A 95 -3.12 33.70 7.37
C LEU A 95 -4.13 33.29 6.29
N GLU A 96 -4.36 34.13 5.28
CA GLU A 96 -5.23 33.81 4.15
C GLU A 96 -4.73 32.55 3.42
N GLU A 97 -3.43 32.52 3.11
CA GLU A 97 -2.80 31.35 2.48
C GLU A 97 -2.92 30.10 3.35
N TYR A 98 -2.67 30.20 4.66
CA TYR A 98 -2.78 29.09 5.61
C TYR A 98 -4.21 28.50 5.63
N GLU A 99 -5.24 29.35 5.70
CA GLU A 99 -6.62 28.86 5.69
C GLU A 99 -6.99 28.24 4.34
N GLY A 100 -6.45 28.75 3.22
CA GLY A 100 -6.60 28.15 1.90
C GLY A 100 -6.01 26.73 1.81
N VAL A 101 -4.74 26.56 2.16
CA VAL A 101 -4.08 25.22 2.12
C VAL A 101 -4.65 24.27 3.17
N LYS A 102 -5.11 24.76 4.31
CA LYS A 102 -5.81 23.97 5.32
C LYS A 102 -7.15 23.44 4.81
N ALA A 103 -7.89 24.24 4.05
CA ALA A 103 -9.13 23.81 3.41
C ALA A 103 -8.88 22.70 2.37
N LEU A 104 -7.82 22.85 1.54
CA LEU A 104 -7.40 21.80 0.59
C LEU A 104 -7.05 20.49 1.32
N ARG A 105 -6.30 20.56 2.43
CA ARG A 105 -6.00 19.40 3.27
C ARG A 105 -7.25 18.77 3.89
N GLY A 106 -8.26 19.58 4.22
CA GLY A 106 -9.55 19.09 4.70
C GLY A 106 -10.30 18.29 3.63
N LYS A 107 -10.35 18.82 2.39
CA LYS A 107 -10.91 18.11 1.23
C LYS A 107 -10.17 16.82 0.93
N GLU A 108 -8.84 16.85 0.84
CA GLU A 108 -7.99 15.66 0.65
C GLU A 108 -8.36 14.53 1.61
N ARG A 109 -8.45 14.82 2.91
CA ARG A 109 -8.80 13.81 3.93
C ARG A 109 -10.21 13.23 3.71
N THR A 110 -11.16 14.04 3.29
CA THR A 110 -12.53 13.59 3.01
C THR A 110 -12.54 12.66 1.80
N LEU A 111 -11.84 13.01 0.73
CA LEU A 111 -11.71 12.19 -0.48
C LEU A 111 -10.97 10.87 -0.19
N PHE A 112 -9.92 10.93 0.65
CA PHE A 112 -9.20 9.74 1.06
C PHE A 112 -10.08 8.75 1.85
N ARG A 113 -10.91 9.27 2.78
CA ARG A 113 -11.88 8.42 3.51
C ARG A 113 -12.89 7.77 2.58
N ALA A 114 -13.39 8.51 1.58
CA ALA A 114 -14.28 7.95 0.57
C ALA A 114 -13.58 6.84 -0.23
N ALA A 115 -12.33 7.07 -0.66
CA ALA A 115 -11.53 6.08 -1.37
C ALA A 115 -11.25 4.82 -0.53
N ILE A 116 -11.06 4.95 0.79
CA ILE A 116 -10.94 3.80 1.71
C ILE A 116 -12.22 2.94 1.68
N ASN A 117 -13.40 3.55 1.67
CA ASN A 117 -14.65 2.81 1.64
C ASN A 117 -14.83 2.05 0.32
N ASP A 118 -14.51 2.68 -0.81
CA ASP A 118 -14.56 2.04 -2.13
C ASP A 118 -13.55 0.89 -2.24
N PHE A 119 -12.33 1.10 -1.75
CA PHE A 119 -11.30 0.06 -1.66
C PHE A 119 -11.76 -1.14 -0.81
N LYS A 120 -12.34 -0.90 0.36
CA LYS A 120 -12.88 -1.96 1.22
C LYS A 120 -14.01 -2.72 0.54
N ALA A 121 -14.88 -2.03 -0.20
CA ALA A 121 -15.94 -2.65 -0.95
C ALA A 121 -15.39 -3.59 -2.04
N GLN A 122 -14.38 -3.14 -2.82
CA GLN A 122 -13.70 -3.95 -3.82
C GLN A 122 -13.07 -5.21 -3.20
N VAL A 123 -12.32 -5.06 -2.10
CA VAL A 123 -11.69 -6.20 -1.42
C VAL A 123 -12.74 -7.20 -0.92
N ASN A 124 -13.84 -6.72 -0.35
CA ASN A 124 -14.93 -7.60 0.11
C ASN A 124 -15.60 -8.35 -1.06
N GLU A 125 -15.80 -7.70 -2.20
CA GLU A 125 -16.33 -8.32 -3.41
C GLU A 125 -15.41 -9.43 -3.92
N ILE A 126 -14.10 -9.16 -4.03
CA ILE A 126 -13.09 -10.14 -4.45
C ILE A 126 -13.08 -11.35 -3.51
N CYS A 127 -13.14 -11.10 -2.19
CA CYS A 127 -13.24 -12.17 -1.20
C CYS A 127 -14.53 -12.99 -1.35
N ALA A 128 -15.65 -12.35 -1.68
CA ALA A 128 -16.93 -13.04 -1.85
C ALA A 128 -16.96 -13.98 -3.07
N ILE A 129 -16.33 -13.56 -4.18
CA ILE A 129 -16.24 -14.39 -5.40
C ILE A 129 -15.10 -15.41 -5.33
N GLY A 130 -14.11 -15.20 -4.44
CA GLY A 130 -12.95 -16.06 -4.26
C GLY A 130 -11.98 -15.98 -5.44
N SER A 131 -11.28 -14.90 -5.51
CA SER A 131 -10.20 -14.67 -6.48
C SER A 131 -8.91 -14.33 -5.79
N ASN A 132 -7.80 -14.63 -6.40
CA ASN A 132 -6.49 -14.19 -5.91
C ASN A 132 -6.37 -12.67 -6.02
N PHE A 133 -5.79 -12.01 -5.02
CA PHE A 133 -5.61 -10.56 -5.05
C PHE A 133 -4.35 -10.10 -4.33
N ILE A 134 -3.89 -8.90 -4.70
CA ILE A 134 -2.79 -8.18 -4.08
C ILE A 134 -3.35 -6.92 -3.43
N VAL A 135 -2.99 -6.66 -2.19
CA VAL A 135 -3.17 -5.36 -1.55
C VAL A 135 -1.86 -4.59 -1.65
N ASP A 136 -1.84 -3.55 -2.50
CA ASP A 136 -0.67 -2.68 -2.66
C ASP A 136 -0.76 -1.50 -1.70
N GLY A 137 0.26 -1.38 -0.85
CA GLY A 137 0.36 -0.35 0.16
C GLY A 137 1.78 -0.14 0.67
N THR A 138 1.91 0.54 1.80
CA THR A 138 3.21 0.77 2.45
C THR A 138 3.49 -0.21 3.58
N ALA A 139 2.44 -0.80 4.16
CA ALA A 139 2.50 -1.65 5.35
C ALA A 139 3.13 -0.95 6.58
N ALA A 140 2.96 0.38 6.70
CA ALA A 140 3.50 1.16 7.81
C ALA A 140 2.70 1.03 9.12
N ASN A 141 1.55 0.36 9.09
CA ASN A 141 0.73 0.06 10.26
C ASN A 141 0.69 -1.46 10.47
N TYR A 142 1.53 -1.96 11.37
CA TYR A 142 1.69 -3.38 11.66
C TYR A 142 0.36 -4.03 12.11
N ASP A 143 -0.31 -3.43 13.10
CA ASP A 143 -1.55 -3.98 13.69
C ASP A 143 -2.67 -4.11 12.64
N GLN A 144 -2.77 -3.14 11.73
CA GLN A 144 -3.76 -3.18 10.66
C GLN A 144 -3.48 -4.31 9.67
N ILE A 145 -2.22 -4.47 9.25
CA ILE A 145 -1.82 -5.51 8.28
C ILE A 145 -2.03 -6.91 8.87
N THR A 146 -1.59 -7.14 10.11
CA THR A 146 -1.75 -8.44 10.77
C THR A 146 -3.22 -8.78 11.02
N SER A 147 -4.02 -7.82 11.48
CA SER A 147 -5.47 -7.99 11.63
C SER A 147 -6.17 -8.29 10.30
N ASP A 148 -5.80 -7.60 9.22
CA ASP A 148 -6.34 -7.88 7.88
C ASP A 148 -5.91 -9.26 7.39
N ALA A 149 -4.66 -9.66 7.60
CA ALA A 149 -4.16 -10.99 7.23
C ALA A 149 -4.90 -12.11 7.97
N GLU A 150 -5.14 -11.97 9.28
CA GLU A 150 -5.93 -12.93 10.05
C GLU A 150 -7.37 -13.03 9.53
N ARG A 151 -7.99 -11.90 9.19
CA ARG A 151 -9.32 -11.87 8.58
C ARG A 151 -9.36 -12.62 7.26
N PHE A 152 -8.35 -12.45 6.39
CA PHE A 152 -8.26 -13.15 5.12
C PHE A 152 -7.96 -14.64 5.30
N ARG A 153 -7.07 -15.01 6.23
CA ARG A 153 -6.82 -16.41 6.60
C ARG A 153 -8.12 -17.09 7.07
N THR A 154 -8.90 -16.42 7.91
CA THR A 154 -10.22 -16.91 8.34
C THR A 154 -11.21 -17.05 7.18
N ALA A 155 -11.06 -16.26 6.12
CA ALA A 155 -11.85 -16.37 4.90
C ALA A 155 -11.31 -17.44 3.91
N GLY A 156 -10.27 -18.20 4.29
CA GLY A 156 -9.71 -19.29 3.49
C GLY A 156 -8.59 -18.87 2.53
N TYR A 157 -7.98 -17.73 2.72
CA TYR A 157 -6.83 -17.28 1.93
C TYR A 157 -5.50 -17.72 2.56
N ASP A 158 -4.59 -18.21 1.72
CA ASP A 158 -3.16 -18.27 2.07
C ASP A 158 -2.56 -16.89 1.81
N CYS A 159 -1.96 -16.29 2.86
CA CYS A 159 -1.52 -14.91 2.85
C CYS A 159 0.00 -14.83 2.88
N ALA A 160 0.58 -14.05 1.98
CA ALA A 160 2.01 -13.73 1.96
C ALA A 160 2.26 -12.22 1.95
N MET A 161 3.48 -11.82 2.26
CA MET A 161 3.96 -10.46 2.12
C MET A 161 5.18 -10.40 1.22
N ILE A 162 5.18 -9.47 0.27
CA ILE A 162 6.38 -9.06 -0.47
C ILE A 162 6.71 -7.64 -0.04
N PHE A 163 7.87 -7.45 0.58
CA PHE A 163 8.34 -6.17 1.06
C PHE A 163 9.48 -5.65 0.20
N VAL A 164 9.27 -4.51 -0.47
CA VAL A 164 10.31 -3.83 -1.26
C VAL A 164 11.01 -2.80 -0.37
N ASP A 165 12.28 -3.06 -0.08
CA ASP A 165 13.12 -2.23 0.78
C ASP A 165 13.96 -1.27 -0.07
N ILE A 166 13.59 0.01 -0.03
CA ILE A 166 14.27 1.11 -0.73
C ILE A 166 14.76 2.13 0.30
N ASP A 167 15.84 2.83 -0.03
CA ASP A 167 16.29 3.96 0.78
C ASP A 167 15.33 5.16 0.68
N VAL A 168 15.31 5.96 1.76
CA VAL A 168 14.35 7.04 1.95
C VAL A 168 14.54 8.14 0.91
N GLU A 169 15.78 8.50 0.62
CA GLU A 169 16.08 9.62 -0.28
C GLU A 169 15.68 9.25 -1.73
N THR A 170 16.01 8.05 -2.19
CA THR A 170 15.54 7.55 -3.49
C THR A 170 14.01 7.48 -3.57
N SER A 171 13.35 7.09 -2.48
CA SER A 171 11.89 7.09 -2.39
C SER A 171 11.31 8.50 -2.58
N LYS A 172 11.87 9.49 -1.88
CA LYS A 172 11.46 10.91 -1.98
C LYS A 172 11.68 11.45 -3.38
N GLU A 173 12.86 11.25 -3.95
CA GLU A 173 13.19 11.69 -5.31
C GLU A 173 12.20 11.14 -6.34
N ARG A 174 11.94 9.83 -6.31
CA ARG A 174 10.98 9.18 -7.22
C ARG A 174 9.55 9.66 -7.00
N ASN A 175 9.16 9.93 -5.75
CA ASN A 175 7.86 10.51 -5.43
C ASN A 175 7.70 11.91 -6.04
N LEU A 176 8.68 12.79 -5.86
CA LEU A 176 8.68 14.14 -6.43
C LEU A 176 8.73 14.12 -7.96
N GLN A 177 9.56 13.24 -8.55
CA GLN A 177 9.62 13.09 -10.00
C GLN A 177 8.27 12.66 -10.57
N ARG A 178 7.61 11.68 -9.95
CA ARG A 178 6.25 11.26 -10.35
C ARG A 178 5.25 12.42 -10.30
N GLY A 179 5.35 13.29 -9.29
CA GLY A 179 4.51 14.50 -9.20
C GLY A 179 4.74 15.47 -10.37
N ARG A 180 6.01 15.69 -10.77
CA ARG A 180 6.37 16.53 -11.94
C ARG A 180 5.85 15.95 -13.26
N GLU A 181 5.73 14.63 -13.34
CA GLU A 181 5.19 13.90 -14.50
C GLU A 181 3.65 13.79 -14.50
N GLY A 182 2.97 14.51 -13.61
CA GLY A 182 1.50 14.53 -13.50
C GLY A 182 0.90 13.33 -12.77
N GLY A 183 1.71 12.50 -12.13
CA GLY A 183 1.27 11.44 -11.24
C GLY A 183 1.05 11.93 -9.80
N ARG A 184 0.63 11.02 -8.92
CA ARG A 184 0.44 11.34 -7.52
C ARG A 184 1.78 11.47 -6.79
N ALA A 185 2.02 12.64 -6.19
CA ALA A 185 3.08 12.85 -5.21
C ALA A 185 2.48 13.13 -3.84
N ILE A 186 2.99 12.46 -2.82
CA ILE A 186 2.62 12.69 -1.42
C ILE A 186 3.64 13.62 -0.76
N TYR A 187 3.26 14.26 0.34
CA TYR A 187 4.16 15.05 1.15
C TYR A 187 5.33 14.19 1.67
N THR A 188 6.57 14.67 1.46
CA THR A 188 7.78 13.91 1.81
C THR A 188 7.89 13.58 3.29
N GLY A 189 7.37 14.42 4.17
CA GLY A 189 7.32 14.14 5.60
C GLY A 189 6.50 12.90 5.97
N ILE A 190 5.53 12.48 5.13
CA ILE A 190 4.83 11.19 5.31
C ILE A 190 5.78 10.03 4.99
N ILE A 191 6.65 10.20 3.98
CA ILE A 191 7.66 9.20 3.63
C ILE A 191 8.66 9.04 4.78
N ASP A 192 9.12 10.16 5.37
CA ASP A 192 10.01 10.14 6.53
C ASP A 192 9.41 9.42 7.73
N ASP A 193 8.15 9.73 8.06
CA ASP A 193 7.42 9.07 9.14
C ASP A 193 7.26 7.54 8.89
N GLN A 194 6.94 7.15 7.67
CA GLN A 194 6.86 5.73 7.29
C GLN A 194 8.23 5.05 7.37
N ALA A 195 9.27 5.69 6.85
CA ALA A 195 10.63 5.18 6.86
C ALA A 195 11.20 5.00 8.26
N THR A 196 10.77 5.82 9.22
CA THR A 196 11.15 5.66 10.63
C THR A 196 10.52 4.43 11.27
N ARG A 197 9.29 4.07 10.87
CA ARG A 197 8.53 2.95 11.46
C ARG A 197 8.82 1.60 10.81
N LEU A 198 8.94 1.58 9.48
CA LEU A 198 9.05 0.35 8.70
C LEU A 198 10.20 -0.59 9.09
N PRO A 199 11.43 -0.12 9.39
CA PRO A 199 12.51 -1.02 9.82
C PRO A 199 12.17 -1.83 11.08
N GLY A 200 11.43 -1.23 12.02
CA GLY A 200 10.98 -1.91 13.23
C GLY A 200 9.90 -2.97 12.98
N HIS A 201 9.28 -2.97 11.81
CA HIS A 201 8.23 -3.93 11.45
C HIS A 201 8.73 -5.13 10.64
N LEU A 202 9.96 -5.10 10.09
CA LEU A 202 10.44 -6.15 9.18
C LEU A 202 10.50 -7.51 9.86
N GLU A 203 11.17 -7.61 11.02
CA GLU A 203 11.26 -8.86 11.75
C GLU A 203 9.92 -9.32 12.32
N PRO A 204 9.10 -8.46 12.95
CA PRO A 204 7.72 -8.82 13.31
C PRO A 204 6.86 -9.33 12.14
N TYR A 205 6.99 -8.78 10.93
CA TYR A 205 6.31 -9.32 9.76
C TYR A 205 6.85 -10.69 9.36
N ARG A 206 8.17 -10.90 9.40
CA ARG A 206 8.78 -12.21 9.13
C ARG A 206 8.26 -13.27 10.09
N GLU A 207 8.22 -12.97 11.38
CA GLU A 207 7.67 -13.87 12.41
C GLU A 207 6.19 -14.17 12.20
N PHE A 208 5.39 -13.15 11.85
CA PHE A 208 3.95 -13.28 11.65
C PHE A 208 3.57 -14.08 10.39
N PHE A 209 4.25 -13.82 9.26
CA PHE A 209 3.96 -14.51 8.00
C PHE A 209 4.69 -15.85 7.88
N GLY A 210 5.86 -16.00 8.49
CA GLY A 210 6.78 -17.12 8.34
C GLY A 210 7.74 -16.94 7.15
N ASP A 211 8.90 -17.58 7.21
CA ASP A 211 9.97 -17.43 6.21
C ASP A 211 9.54 -17.84 4.79
N ASP A 212 8.59 -18.74 4.68
CA ASP A 212 8.03 -19.23 3.40
C ASP A 212 6.91 -18.34 2.83
N ARG A 213 6.50 -17.30 3.56
CA ARG A 213 5.44 -16.34 3.21
C ARG A 213 5.86 -14.87 3.35
N PHE A 214 7.10 -14.60 3.77
CA PHE A 214 7.66 -13.24 3.85
C PHE A 214 8.86 -13.11 2.91
N PHE A 215 8.73 -12.26 1.89
CA PHE A 215 9.72 -12.05 0.85
C PHE A 215 10.25 -10.62 0.92
N LEU A 216 11.48 -10.44 1.38
CA LEU A 216 12.17 -9.15 1.40
C LEU A 216 12.96 -8.96 0.10
N VAL A 217 12.72 -7.86 -0.60
CA VAL A 217 13.37 -7.52 -1.88
C VAL A 217 14.09 -6.18 -1.76
N PRO A 218 15.41 -6.16 -1.59
CA PRO A 218 16.20 -4.93 -1.58
C PRO A 218 16.13 -4.21 -2.94
N ASN A 219 15.94 -2.88 -2.89
CA ASN A 219 15.99 -1.99 -4.06
C ASN A 219 16.82 -0.74 -3.73
N LYS A 220 18.07 -0.96 -3.25
CA LYS A 220 18.99 0.09 -2.78
C LYS A 220 20.18 0.31 -3.72
N GLY A 221 20.22 -0.42 -4.82
CA GLY A 221 21.30 -0.37 -5.80
C GLY A 221 20.83 -0.03 -7.20
N THR A 222 21.52 -0.55 -8.20
CA THR A 222 21.20 -0.42 -9.61
C THR A 222 19.89 -1.16 -9.98
N PHE A 223 19.36 -0.85 -11.14
CA PHE A 223 18.17 -1.55 -11.66
C PHE A 223 18.44 -3.04 -11.95
N ASP A 224 19.66 -3.39 -12.34
CA ASP A 224 20.01 -4.78 -12.60
C ASP A 224 20.16 -5.57 -11.31
N GLU A 225 20.78 -5.02 -10.27
CA GLU A 225 20.77 -5.62 -8.92
C GLU A 225 19.36 -5.80 -8.39
N TYR A 226 18.46 -4.85 -8.64
CA TYR A 226 17.05 -5.01 -8.25
C TYR A 226 16.39 -6.19 -8.96
N LYS A 227 16.64 -6.39 -10.27
CA LYS A 227 16.15 -7.56 -11.00
C LYS A 227 16.70 -8.88 -10.42
N GLU A 228 18.00 -8.91 -10.10
CA GLU A 228 18.62 -10.09 -9.47
C GLU A 228 17.95 -10.41 -8.12
N ASN A 229 17.70 -9.40 -7.29
CA ASN A 229 16.98 -9.58 -6.03
C ASN A 229 15.54 -10.10 -6.22
N ILE A 230 14.85 -9.69 -7.28
CA ILE A 230 13.53 -10.23 -7.63
C ILE A 230 13.64 -11.70 -8.04
N GLU A 231 14.67 -12.07 -8.82
CA GLU A 231 14.87 -13.46 -9.23
C GLU A 231 15.17 -14.38 -8.02
N GLN A 232 15.84 -13.89 -6.97
CA GLN A 232 16.11 -14.66 -5.75
C GLN A 232 14.84 -15.08 -5.01
N ILE A 233 13.78 -14.27 -5.04
CA ILE A 233 12.50 -14.62 -4.38
C ILE A 233 11.56 -15.44 -5.27
N ARG A 234 11.82 -15.53 -6.58
CA ARG A 234 10.96 -16.22 -7.56
C ARG A 234 10.64 -17.67 -7.17
N PRO A 235 11.60 -18.51 -6.73
CA PRO A 235 11.27 -19.89 -6.34
C PRO A 235 10.29 -19.94 -5.18
N GLY A 236 10.45 -19.07 -4.17
CA GLY A 236 9.54 -18.98 -3.03
C GLY A 236 8.13 -18.51 -3.45
N ILE A 237 8.04 -17.53 -4.35
CA ILE A 237 6.76 -17.07 -4.91
C ILE A 237 6.08 -18.18 -5.70
N ASN A 238 6.83 -18.92 -6.54
CA ASN A 238 6.28 -20.05 -7.29
C ASN A 238 5.76 -21.14 -6.34
N ALA A 239 6.54 -21.48 -5.30
CA ALA A 239 6.09 -22.45 -4.28
C ALA A 239 4.82 -21.96 -3.55
N PHE A 240 4.75 -20.66 -3.22
CA PHE A 240 3.54 -20.05 -2.64
C PHE A 240 2.34 -20.16 -3.60
N MET A 241 2.57 -19.96 -4.89
CA MET A 241 1.53 -20.07 -5.92
C MET A 241 1.10 -21.52 -6.20
N GLY A 242 1.90 -22.51 -5.80
CA GLY A 242 1.67 -23.91 -6.11
C GLY A 242 2.07 -24.30 -7.54
N ALA A 243 3.03 -23.57 -8.09
CA ALA A 243 3.57 -23.76 -9.43
C ALA A 243 4.91 -24.53 -9.39
#